data_b63f82c5c3e2090d2d134cf605b30b6d
#
_entry.id   b63f82c5c3e2090d2d134cf605b30b6d
#
_cell.length_a   1.000
_cell.length_b   1.000
_cell.length_c   1.000
_cell.angle_alpha   90.00
_cell.angle_beta   90.00
_cell.angle_gamma   90.00
#
_symmetry.space_group_name_H-M   'P 1'
#
loop_
_entity.id
_entity.type
_entity.pdbx_description
1 polymer ?
#
loop_
_entity_poly.entity_id
_entity_poly.type
_entity_poly.pdbx_seq_one_letter_code
_entity_poly.pdbx_strand_id
1 'polypeptide(L)'
;RDTLTGLYNKGTTEKLINDFLNSEEASLGMHAFLIVDIDNFKSVNDNLGHVFGDKVLFEVSKHLKPIFRKDDIVGRIGGDEFIVFLKNIHSFENTKKKAEKICDIFRNSYTENKKTYKISGTVGISFVPEHGTVFEELYKKADIALYYAKSKGKDKYALYNDCIHQNELENNISDNNIKLADKYEESKPVLKEILDSIDNYIYIVNQNTYELLFVNNKVSRLDLDIKLGETCYKSLLKFDRPCNNCPLNGLEENKHSKFKIETNTFGKNISIASWINCIDGEYNCLIECIDSSLYKN
;
A
#
# COMPACT_ATOMS: atom_id res chain seq x y z
N ARG A 1 -4.66 -30.30 -4.99
CA ARG A 1 -3.36 -29.99 -4.42
C ARG A 1 -2.30 -30.04 -5.50
N ASP A 2 -1.19 -29.33 -5.29
CA ASP A 2 0.04 -29.44 -6.07
C ASP A 2 0.77 -30.73 -5.72
N THR A 3 1.13 -31.54 -6.73
CA THR A 3 1.68 -32.88 -6.53
C THR A 3 3.11 -32.87 -5.98
N LEU A 4 3.87 -31.83 -6.26
CA LEU A 4 5.26 -31.69 -5.80
C LEU A 4 5.33 -31.20 -4.35
N THR A 5 4.56 -30.17 -4.02
CA THR A 5 4.68 -29.47 -2.73
C THR A 5 3.62 -29.87 -1.70
N GLY A 6 2.54 -30.51 -2.12
CA GLY A 6 1.40 -30.87 -1.26
C GLY A 6 0.55 -29.67 -0.80
N LEU A 7 0.90 -28.46 -1.20
CA LEU A 7 0.11 -27.23 -1.00
C LEU A 7 -1.16 -27.23 -1.87
N TYR A 8 -2.03 -26.25 -1.72
CA TYR A 8 -3.13 -26.09 -2.67
C TYR A 8 -2.56 -25.74 -4.05
N ASN A 9 -3.13 -26.29 -5.11
CA ASN A 9 -2.83 -25.88 -6.49
C ASN A 9 -3.57 -24.58 -6.83
N LYS A 10 -3.27 -23.96 -7.98
CA LYS A 10 -3.84 -22.70 -8.43
C LYS A 10 -5.38 -22.66 -8.28
N GLY A 11 -6.09 -23.57 -8.95
CA GLY A 11 -7.55 -23.56 -8.95
C GLY A 11 -8.17 -23.74 -7.57
N THR A 12 -7.57 -24.57 -6.71
CA THR A 12 -8.05 -24.76 -5.33
C THR A 12 -7.77 -23.53 -4.47
N THR A 13 -6.60 -22.89 -4.62
CA THR A 13 -6.21 -21.68 -3.89
C THR A 13 -7.18 -20.55 -4.20
N GLU A 14 -7.38 -20.26 -5.48
CA GLU A 14 -8.29 -19.23 -5.97
C GLU A 14 -9.71 -19.45 -5.50
N LYS A 15 -10.22 -20.70 -5.64
CA LYS A 15 -11.56 -21.04 -5.16
C LYS A 15 -11.72 -20.79 -3.67
N LEU A 16 -10.79 -21.27 -2.83
CA LEU A 16 -10.88 -21.15 -1.37
C LEU A 16 -10.82 -19.67 -0.92
N ILE A 17 -10.03 -18.86 -1.59
CA ILE A 17 -9.94 -17.41 -1.31
C ILE A 17 -11.25 -16.74 -1.71
N ASN A 18 -11.78 -17.01 -2.91
CA ASN A 18 -13.04 -16.44 -3.38
C ASN A 18 -14.23 -16.89 -2.49
N ASP A 19 -14.31 -18.16 -2.12
CA ASP A 19 -15.34 -18.66 -1.23
C ASP A 19 -15.30 -17.93 0.13
N PHE A 20 -14.10 -17.65 0.64
CA PHE A 20 -13.95 -16.88 1.88
C PHE A 20 -14.30 -15.40 1.69
N LEU A 21 -13.80 -14.74 0.65
CA LEU A 21 -14.08 -13.31 0.38
C LEU A 21 -15.58 -13.03 0.20
N ASN A 22 -16.34 -14.00 -0.29
CA ASN A 22 -17.80 -13.92 -0.43
C ASN A 22 -18.57 -14.28 0.86
N SER A 23 -17.90 -14.62 1.94
CA SER A 23 -18.54 -14.95 3.22
C SER A 23 -18.77 -13.70 4.09
N GLU A 24 -19.73 -13.80 5.01
CA GLU A 24 -19.97 -12.75 6.01
C GLU A 24 -18.73 -12.52 6.91
N GLU A 25 -17.96 -13.57 7.18
CA GLU A 25 -16.75 -13.51 7.99
C GLU A 25 -15.70 -12.55 7.39
N ALA A 26 -15.58 -12.50 6.07
CA ALA A 26 -14.62 -11.62 5.41
C ALA A 26 -14.93 -10.13 5.59
N SER A 27 -16.20 -9.77 5.80
CA SER A 27 -16.60 -8.38 6.02
C SER A 27 -16.32 -7.89 7.44
N LEU A 28 -16.08 -8.79 8.38
CA LEU A 28 -15.94 -8.47 9.81
C LEU A 28 -14.50 -8.21 10.24
N GLY A 29 -13.51 -8.44 9.37
CA GLY A 29 -12.11 -8.37 9.76
C GLY A 29 -11.19 -7.86 8.67
N MET A 30 -9.92 -7.71 9.04
CA MET A 30 -8.84 -7.43 8.08
C MET A 30 -8.15 -8.73 7.68
N HIS A 31 -7.79 -8.83 6.40
CA HIS A 31 -7.07 -10.00 5.86
C HIS A 31 -5.90 -9.53 5.02
N ALA A 32 -4.96 -10.42 4.75
CA ALA A 32 -3.82 -10.10 3.89
C ALA A 32 -3.66 -11.14 2.79
N PHE A 33 -3.39 -10.65 1.59
CA PHE A 33 -3.10 -11.44 0.41
C PHE A 33 -1.62 -11.23 0.05
N LEU A 34 -0.85 -12.30 -0.03
CA LEU A 34 0.57 -12.27 -0.32
C LEU A 34 0.87 -13.10 -1.55
N ILE A 35 1.66 -12.54 -2.46
CA ILE A 35 2.33 -13.28 -3.54
C ILE A 35 3.79 -13.43 -3.14
N VAL A 36 4.31 -14.64 -3.25
CA VAL A 36 5.68 -15.01 -2.89
C VAL A 36 6.33 -15.65 -4.09
N ASP A 37 7.53 -15.21 -4.44
CA ASP A 37 8.26 -15.69 -5.62
C ASP A 37 9.72 -15.98 -5.26
N ILE A 38 10.28 -17.07 -5.81
CA ILE A 38 11.68 -17.43 -5.61
C ILE A 38 12.55 -16.64 -6.56
N ASP A 39 13.44 -15.84 -6.02
CA ASP A 39 14.32 -15.00 -6.81
C ASP A 39 15.27 -15.81 -7.71
N ASN A 40 15.31 -15.45 -8.99
CA ASN A 40 16.19 -16.07 -9.98
C ASN A 40 16.02 -17.60 -10.14
N PHE A 41 14.83 -18.15 -9.85
CA PHE A 41 14.60 -19.60 -9.90
C PHE A 41 14.88 -20.23 -11.25
N LYS A 42 14.62 -19.50 -12.36
CA LYS A 42 15.02 -19.94 -13.70
C LYS A 42 16.51 -20.22 -13.76
N SER A 43 17.36 -19.36 -13.22
CA SER A 43 18.82 -19.55 -13.18
C SER A 43 19.22 -20.80 -12.36
N VAL A 44 18.46 -21.12 -11.31
CA VAL A 44 18.65 -22.36 -10.53
C VAL A 44 18.39 -23.58 -11.43
N ASN A 45 17.29 -23.59 -12.17
CA ASN A 45 16.96 -24.67 -13.10
C ASN A 45 17.96 -24.78 -14.25
N ASP A 46 18.38 -23.66 -14.84
CA ASP A 46 19.30 -23.64 -15.96
C ASP A 46 20.71 -24.14 -15.58
N ASN A 47 21.17 -23.85 -14.35
CA ASN A 47 22.47 -24.23 -13.86
C ASN A 47 22.55 -25.62 -13.20
N LEU A 48 21.46 -26.07 -12.57
CA LEU A 48 21.44 -27.26 -11.70
C LEU A 48 20.41 -28.32 -12.13
N GLY A 49 19.61 -27.98 -13.14
CA GLY A 49 18.56 -28.84 -13.66
C GLY A 49 17.26 -28.80 -12.88
N HIS A 50 16.18 -29.18 -13.54
CA HIS A 50 14.82 -29.14 -12.97
C HIS A 50 14.65 -30.01 -11.74
N VAL A 51 15.36 -31.16 -11.64
CA VAL A 51 15.30 -32.05 -10.47
C VAL A 51 15.77 -31.32 -9.20
N PHE A 52 16.80 -30.49 -9.31
CA PHE A 52 17.25 -29.68 -8.19
C PHE A 52 16.27 -28.57 -7.87
N GLY A 53 15.70 -27.90 -8.89
CA GLY A 53 14.63 -26.92 -8.69
C GLY A 53 13.41 -27.51 -7.98
N ASP A 54 12.99 -28.72 -8.35
CA ASP A 54 11.89 -29.41 -7.68
C ASP A 54 12.20 -29.71 -6.21
N LYS A 55 13.44 -30.09 -5.89
CA LYS A 55 13.90 -30.28 -4.51
C LYS A 55 13.84 -28.97 -3.71
N VAL A 56 14.24 -27.86 -4.30
CA VAL A 56 14.14 -26.52 -3.69
C VAL A 56 12.68 -26.17 -3.39
N LEU A 57 11.79 -26.33 -4.36
CA LEU A 57 10.35 -26.08 -4.21
C LEU A 57 9.73 -26.91 -3.10
N PHE A 58 10.09 -28.18 -3.04
CA PHE A 58 9.64 -29.10 -1.98
C PHE A 58 10.11 -28.65 -0.59
N GLU A 59 11.42 -28.38 -0.42
CA GLU A 59 11.97 -27.95 0.86
C GLU A 59 11.42 -26.59 1.31
N VAL A 60 11.31 -25.62 0.39
CA VAL A 60 10.67 -24.32 0.67
C VAL A 60 9.24 -24.53 1.19
N SER A 61 8.43 -25.32 0.49
CA SER A 61 7.04 -25.55 0.87
C SER A 61 6.89 -26.23 2.22
N LYS A 62 7.80 -27.14 2.54
CA LYS A 62 7.86 -27.83 3.83
C LYS A 62 8.14 -26.89 5.00
N HIS A 63 8.97 -25.85 4.80
CA HIS A 63 9.27 -24.85 5.82
C HIS A 63 8.25 -23.71 5.83
N LEU A 64 7.66 -23.40 4.68
CA LEU A 64 6.67 -22.33 4.54
C LEU A 64 5.36 -22.66 5.26
N LYS A 65 4.83 -23.86 5.04
CA LYS A 65 3.51 -24.26 5.57
C LYS A 65 3.38 -24.13 7.10
N PRO A 66 4.36 -24.53 7.94
CA PRO A 66 4.23 -24.49 9.39
C PRO A 66 4.14 -23.09 10.01
N ILE A 67 4.53 -22.03 9.30
CA ILE A 67 4.46 -20.66 9.83
C ILE A 67 3.04 -20.07 9.78
N PHE A 68 2.12 -20.77 9.12
CA PHE A 68 0.73 -20.33 8.95
C PHE A 68 -0.24 -21.17 9.80
N ARG A 69 -1.35 -20.52 10.16
CA ARG A 69 -2.43 -21.18 10.89
C ARG A 69 -3.15 -22.19 9.97
N LYS A 70 -3.90 -23.11 10.58
CA LYS A 70 -4.70 -24.10 9.83
C LYS A 70 -5.73 -23.43 8.90
N ASP A 71 -6.23 -22.28 9.31
CA ASP A 71 -7.27 -21.52 8.58
C ASP A 71 -6.70 -20.59 7.52
N ASP A 72 -5.38 -20.28 7.55
CA ASP A 72 -4.71 -19.56 6.49
C ASP A 72 -4.63 -20.45 5.22
N ILE A 73 -4.75 -19.82 4.05
CA ILE A 73 -4.69 -20.54 2.77
C ILE A 73 -3.28 -20.38 2.20
N VAL A 74 -2.63 -21.50 1.89
CA VAL A 74 -1.29 -21.51 1.29
C VAL A 74 -1.34 -22.41 0.05
N GLY A 75 -0.99 -21.83 -1.09
CA GLY A 75 -1.01 -22.52 -2.37
C GLY A 75 0.21 -22.20 -3.24
N ARG A 76 0.52 -23.11 -4.18
CA ARG A 76 1.44 -22.88 -5.27
C ARG A 76 0.64 -22.69 -6.55
N ILE A 77 0.85 -21.56 -7.24
CA ILE A 77 0.02 -21.16 -8.38
C ILE A 77 0.72 -21.37 -9.73
N GLY A 78 2.03 -21.52 -9.73
CA GLY A 78 2.82 -21.76 -10.93
C GLY A 78 4.28 -21.86 -10.57
N GLY A 79 5.12 -22.43 -11.41
CA GLY A 79 6.58 -22.45 -11.32
C GLY A 79 7.16 -22.27 -9.92
N ASP A 80 7.61 -21.07 -9.65
CA ASP A 80 8.24 -20.58 -8.42
C ASP A 80 7.33 -19.65 -7.58
N GLU A 81 6.05 -19.51 -7.96
CA GLU A 81 5.11 -18.60 -7.31
C GLU A 81 4.18 -19.29 -6.31
N PHE A 82 4.03 -18.67 -5.14
CA PHE A 82 3.14 -19.10 -4.09
C PHE A 82 2.17 -17.97 -3.70
N ILE A 83 0.96 -18.35 -3.29
CA ILE A 83 0.01 -17.43 -2.66
C ILE A 83 -0.19 -17.83 -1.21
N VAL A 84 -0.24 -16.81 -0.36
CA VAL A 84 -0.65 -16.92 1.04
C VAL A 84 -1.80 -15.96 1.29
N PHE A 85 -2.90 -16.47 1.84
CA PHE A 85 -4.00 -15.63 2.30
C PHE A 85 -4.17 -15.79 3.80
N LEU A 86 -3.94 -14.71 4.53
CA LEU A 86 -4.03 -14.63 5.98
C LEU A 86 -5.40 -14.12 6.38
N LYS A 87 -6.14 -14.94 7.11
CA LYS A 87 -7.45 -14.56 7.62
C LYS A 87 -7.35 -13.85 8.97
N ASN A 88 -8.22 -12.89 9.20
CA ASN A 88 -8.39 -12.22 10.49
C ASN A 88 -7.05 -11.76 11.10
N ILE A 89 -6.32 -10.92 10.36
CA ILE A 89 -5.07 -10.33 10.85
C ILE A 89 -5.39 -9.29 11.93
N HIS A 90 -4.59 -9.26 13.00
CA HIS A 90 -4.78 -8.31 14.10
C HIS A 90 -4.14 -6.95 13.81
N SER A 91 -3.12 -6.90 12.94
CA SER A 91 -2.43 -5.68 12.53
C SER A 91 -1.59 -5.91 11.27
N PHE A 92 -1.34 -4.84 10.54
CA PHE A 92 -0.40 -4.86 9.40
C PHE A 92 1.00 -5.28 9.83
N GLU A 93 1.42 -4.88 11.03
CA GLU A 93 2.74 -5.22 11.57
C GLU A 93 2.93 -6.73 11.77
N ASN A 94 1.89 -7.44 12.17
CA ASN A 94 1.94 -8.91 12.25
C ASN A 94 2.11 -9.56 10.87
N THR A 95 1.53 -8.96 9.82
CA THR A 95 1.72 -9.41 8.44
C THR A 95 3.13 -9.15 7.95
N LYS A 96 3.70 -7.98 8.24
CA LYS A 96 5.11 -7.66 7.93
C LYS A 96 6.07 -8.67 8.56
N LYS A 97 5.90 -8.97 9.86
CA LYS A 97 6.70 -10.00 10.56
C LYS A 97 6.57 -11.39 9.93
N LYS A 98 5.38 -11.76 9.43
CA LYS A 98 5.21 -13.01 8.69
C LYS A 98 5.92 -12.97 7.34
N ALA A 99 5.85 -11.85 6.62
CA ALA A 99 6.55 -11.68 5.35
C ALA A 99 8.08 -11.74 5.53
N GLU A 100 8.64 -11.13 6.58
CA GLU A 100 10.05 -11.29 6.93
C GLU A 100 10.44 -12.74 7.17
N LYS A 101 9.63 -13.49 7.95
CA LYS A 101 9.86 -14.92 8.16
C LYS A 101 9.78 -15.74 6.87
N ILE A 102 8.93 -15.34 5.93
CA ILE A 102 8.90 -15.96 4.59
C ILE A 102 10.25 -15.73 3.90
N CYS A 103 10.72 -14.48 3.82
CA CYS A 103 12.03 -14.17 3.23
C CYS A 103 13.16 -14.96 3.91
N ASP A 104 13.15 -15.06 5.24
CA ASP A 104 14.16 -15.83 5.99
C ASP A 104 14.17 -17.32 5.64
N ILE A 105 13.01 -17.93 5.39
CA ILE A 105 12.92 -19.33 4.94
C ILE A 105 13.62 -19.50 3.59
N PHE A 106 13.47 -18.55 2.68
CA PHE A 106 14.10 -18.62 1.35
C PHE A 106 15.60 -18.38 1.41
N ARG A 107 16.12 -17.66 2.40
CA ARG A 107 17.59 -17.42 2.59
C ARG A 107 18.36 -18.67 3.00
N ASN A 108 17.70 -19.81 3.13
CA ASN A 108 18.37 -21.08 3.41
C ASN A 108 19.35 -21.44 2.30
N SER A 109 20.45 -22.08 2.70
CA SER A 109 21.44 -22.58 1.76
C SER A 109 21.10 -24.02 1.37
N TYR A 110 21.14 -24.30 0.08
CA TYR A 110 20.91 -25.63 -0.48
C TYR A 110 22.23 -26.18 -1.00
N THR A 111 22.55 -27.43 -0.63
CA THR A 111 23.80 -28.06 -1.05
C THR A 111 23.53 -29.20 -2.01
N GLU A 112 24.17 -29.18 -3.17
CA GLU A 112 24.17 -30.25 -4.16
C GLU A 112 25.56 -30.42 -4.73
N ASN A 113 26.01 -31.66 -4.87
CA ASN A 113 27.33 -31.99 -5.42
C ASN A 113 28.51 -31.21 -4.78
N LYS A 114 28.46 -31.04 -3.44
CA LYS A 114 29.42 -30.26 -2.62
C LYS A 114 29.45 -28.74 -2.94
N LYS A 115 28.51 -28.22 -3.70
CA LYS A 115 28.32 -26.78 -3.93
C LYS A 115 27.13 -26.29 -3.17
N THR A 116 27.26 -25.11 -2.53
CA THR A 116 26.21 -24.47 -1.77
C THR A 116 25.62 -23.31 -2.59
N TYR A 117 24.30 -23.31 -2.71
CA TYR A 117 23.53 -22.29 -3.42
C TYR A 117 22.67 -21.51 -2.43
N LYS A 118 22.73 -20.19 -2.53
CA LYS A 118 21.85 -19.30 -1.77
C LYS A 118 20.68 -18.94 -2.65
N ILE A 119 19.50 -19.05 -2.08
CA ILE A 119 18.24 -18.69 -2.73
C ILE A 119 17.60 -17.62 -1.86
N SER A 120 16.90 -16.69 -2.46
CA SER A 120 16.07 -15.71 -1.77
C SER A 120 14.66 -15.73 -2.31
N GLY A 121 13.77 -15.11 -1.60
CA GLY A 121 12.37 -14.94 -2.02
C GLY A 121 11.89 -13.53 -1.79
N THR A 122 11.07 -13.06 -2.70
CA THR A 122 10.48 -11.73 -2.66
C THR A 122 8.99 -11.84 -2.44
N VAL A 123 8.40 -10.94 -1.65
CA VAL A 123 6.99 -10.98 -1.25
C VAL A 123 6.30 -9.66 -1.57
N GLY A 124 5.16 -9.73 -2.27
CA GLY A 124 4.25 -8.61 -2.46
C GLY A 124 2.99 -8.80 -1.63
N ILE A 125 2.47 -7.73 -1.03
CA ILE A 125 1.37 -7.78 -0.06
C ILE A 125 0.27 -6.79 -0.39
N SER A 126 -0.97 -7.25 -0.41
CA SER A 126 -2.18 -6.44 -0.43
C SER A 126 -3.09 -6.80 0.75
N PHE A 127 -4.03 -5.92 1.10
CA PHE A 127 -4.89 -6.06 2.27
C PHE A 127 -6.37 -5.97 1.90
N VAL A 128 -7.20 -6.71 2.65
CA VAL A 128 -8.67 -6.67 2.58
C VAL A 128 -9.17 -5.92 3.83
N PRO A 129 -10.10 -4.98 3.69
CA PRO A 129 -10.76 -4.50 2.46
C PRO A 129 -9.99 -3.35 1.77
N GLU A 130 -8.91 -2.84 2.34
CA GLU A 130 -8.22 -1.60 1.93
C GLU A 130 -7.80 -1.62 0.45
N HIS A 131 -7.28 -2.76 -0.01
CA HIS A 131 -6.79 -2.90 -1.39
C HIS A 131 -7.75 -3.66 -2.31
N GLY A 132 -8.94 -3.99 -1.84
CA GLY A 132 -9.98 -4.69 -2.61
C GLY A 132 -10.66 -5.78 -1.82
N THR A 133 -11.76 -6.29 -2.39
CA THR A 133 -12.58 -7.35 -1.79
C THR A 133 -12.77 -8.54 -2.72
N VAL A 134 -12.14 -8.53 -3.89
CA VAL A 134 -12.18 -9.63 -4.86
C VAL A 134 -10.76 -10.10 -5.17
N PHE A 135 -10.62 -11.38 -5.54
CA PHE A 135 -9.33 -12.03 -5.75
C PHE A 135 -8.46 -11.29 -6.78
N GLU A 136 -9.03 -10.89 -7.90
CA GLU A 136 -8.32 -10.27 -9.01
C GLU A 136 -7.70 -8.92 -8.63
N GLU A 137 -8.42 -8.11 -7.84
CA GLU A 137 -7.91 -6.82 -7.33
C GLU A 137 -6.75 -7.03 -6.38
N LEU A 138 -6.92 -7.96 -5.44
CA LEU A 138 -5.90 -8.28 -4.43
C LEU A 138 -4.64 -8.85 -5.09
N TYR A 139 -4.83 -9.77 -6.05
CA TYR A 139 -3.74 -10.35 -6.82
C TYR A 139 -2.97 -9.27 -7.58
N LYS A 140 -3.67 -8.43 -8.35
CA LYS A 140 -3.05 -7.34 -9.11
C LYS A 140 -2.23 -6.41 -8.22
N LYS A 141 -2.78 -6.02 -7.07
CA LYS A 141 -2.10 -5.09 -6.14
C LYS A 141 -0.92 -5.75 -5.43
N ALA A 142 -1.02 -7.01 -5.04
CA ALA A 142 0.09 -7.75 -4.48
C ALA A 142 1.20 -8.00 -5.51
N ASP A 143 0.85 -8.23 -6.78
CA ASP A 143 1.81 -8.40 -7.88
C ASP A 143 2.59 -7.11 -8.14
N ILE A 144 1.92 -5.95 -8.13
CA ILE A 144 2.58 -4.63 -8.19
C ILE A 144 3.59 -4.48 -7.05
N ALA A 145 3.21 -4.81 -5.82
CA ALA A 145 4.11 -4.74 -4.67
C ALA A 145 5.30 -5.71 -4.82
N LEU A 146 5.06 -6.91 -5.33
CA LEU A 146 6.12 -7.90 -5.62
C LEU A 146 7.12 -7.37 -6.65
N TYR A 147 6.62 -6.82 -7.74
CA TYR A 147 7.47 -6.22 -8.77
C TYR A 147 8.33 -5.09 -8.19
N TYR A 148 7.73 -4.19 -7.41
CA TYR A 148 8.46 -3.13 -6.72
C TYR A 148 9.56 -3.69 -5.82
N ALA A 149 9.28 -4.68 -4.98
CA ALA A 149 10.29 -5.31 -4.13
C ALA A 149 11.42 -5.93 -4.97
N LYS A 150 11.10 -6.58 -6.10
CA LYS A 150 12.09 -7.12 -7.04
C LYS A 150 12.97 -6.02 -7.65
N SER A 151 12.41 -4.88 -8.04
CA SER A 151 13.16 -3.73 -8.60
C SER A 151 14.09 -3.07 -7.58
N LYS A 152 13.74 -3.13 -6.29
CA LYS A 152 14.54 -2.59 -5.18
C LYS A 152 15.58 -3.58 -4.62
N GLY A 153 15.94 -4.63 -5.37
CA GLY A 153 17.04 -5.53 -5.07
C GLY A 153 16.63 -6.89 -4.54
N LYS A 154 15.34 -7.29 -4.66
CA LYS A 154 14.85 -8.63 -4.26
C LYS A 154 15.07 -8.94 -2.77
N ASP A 155 14.88 -10.23 -2.35
CA ASP A 155 15.14 -10.70 -0.98
C ASP A 155 14.48 -9.83 0.11
N LYS A 156 13.24 -9.41 -0.12
CA LYS A 156 12.46 -8.54 0.78
C LYS A 156 10.97 -8.65 0.51
N TYR A 157 10.18 -7.98 1.33
CA TYR A 157 8.78 -7.78 1.05
C TYR A 157 8.48 -6.31 0.73
N ALA A 158 7.36 -6.06 0.06
CA ALA A 158 6.76 -4.74 -0.07
C ALA A 158 5.25 -4.83 0.14
N LEU A 159 4.68 -3.75 0.64
CA LEU A 159 3.24 -3.55 0.72
C LEU A 159 2.78 -2.80 -0.53
N TYR A 160 1.61 -3.16 -1.04
CA TYR A 160 0.96 -2.33 -2.04
C TYR A 160 0.50 -1.03 -1.36
N ASN A 161 0.85 0.08 -1.97
CA ASN A 161 0.30 1.40 -1.69
C ASN A 161 0.26 2.22 -2.99
N ASP A 162 -0.46 3.32 -2.96
CA ASP A 162 -0.65 4.13 -4.16
C ASP A 162 0.66 4.76 -4.70
N CYS A 163 1.65 4.97 -3.82
CA CYS A 163 2.98 5.44 -4.20
C CYS A 163 3.78 4.38 -4.99
N ILE A 164 3.61 3.10 -4.68
CA ILE A 164 4.25 2.01 -5.45
C ILE A 164 3.72 2.01 -6.88
N HIS A 165 2.42 2.22 -7.04
CA HIS A 165 1.80 2.29 -8.35
C HIS A 165 2.33 3.47 -9.20
N GLN A 166 2.62 4.62 -8.58
CA GLN A 166 3.21 5.77 -9.25
C GLN A 166 4.68 5.52 -9.66
N ASN A 167 5.48 4.87 -8.81
CA ASN A 167 6.86 4.49 -9.17
C ASN A 167 6.93 3.51 -10.34
N GLU A 168 5.93 2.64 -10.52
CA GLU A 168 5.86 1.81 -11.73
C GLU A 168 5.51 2.61 -12.98
N LEU A 169 4.64 3.60 -12.85
CA LEU A 169 4.37 4.55 -13.92
C LEU A 169 5.68 5.27 -14.31
N GLU A 170 6.50 5.71 -13.37
CA GLU A 170 7.77 6.39 -13.62
C GLU A 170 8.84 5.47 -14.23
N ASN A 171 8.96 4.21 -13.80
CA ASN A 171 9.91 3.25 -14.39
C ASN A 171 9.50 2.78 -15.79
N ASN A 172 8.21 2.69 -16.08
CA ASN A 172 7.69 2.49 -17.44
C ASN A 172 7.75 3.77 -18.30
N ILE A 173 7.94 4.92 -17.68
CA ILE A 173 8.10 6.24 -18.30
C ILE A 173 9.48 6.42 -18.95
N SER A 174 10.52 5.71 -18.53
CA SER A 174 11.82 5.76 -19.24
C SER A 174 11.72 5.27 -20.69
N ASP A 175 10.74 4.43 -21.02
CA ASP A 175 10.46 3.97 -22.39
C ASP A 175 9.21 4.60 -23.04
N ASN A 176 8.36 5.32 -22.28
CA ASN A 176 7.12 5.96 -22.74
C ASN A 176 6.92 7.41 -22.25
N ASN A 177 7.97 8.13 -21.95
CA ASN A 177 7.99 9.43 -21.27
C ASN A 177 7.19 10.57 -21.93
N ILE A 178 6.59 10.39 -23.09
CA ILE A 178 5.84 11.46 -23.78
C ILE A 178 4.32 11.37 -23.54
N LYS A 179 3.78 10.19 -23.21
CA LYS A 179 2.32 9.99 -23.14
C LYS A 179 1.67 10.11 -21.77
N LEU A 180 2.42 10.05 -20.67
CA LEU A 180 1.88 10.02 -19.31
C LEU A 180 1.97 11.36 -18.58
N ALA A 181 2.97 12.18 -18.89
CA ALA A 181 2.99 13.57 -18.46
C ALA A 181 1.74 14.33 -18.95
N ASP A 182 1.34 14.07 -20.20
CA ASP A 182 0.10 14.63 -20.78
C ASP A 182 -1.16 14.14 -20.02
N LYS A 183 -1.20 12.87 -19.63
CA LYS A 183 -2.36 12.28 -18.95
C LYS A 183 -2.49 12.70 -17.47
N TYR A 184 -1.38 12.99 -16.79
CA TYR A 184 -1.35 13.55 -15.43
C TYR A 184 -1.79 15.01 -15.45
N GLU A 185 -1.28 15.82 -16.39
CA GLU A 185 -1.73 17.20 -16.58
C GLU A 185 -3.22 17.26 -16.98
N GLU A 186 -3.74 16.27 -17.74
CA GLU A 186 -5.17 16.13 -18.05
C GLU A 186 -6.03 15.80 -16.83
N SER A 187 -5.51 15.09 -15.82
CA SER A 187 -6.29 14.71 -14.61
C SER A 187 -6.30 15.78 -13.51
N LYS A 188 -5.30 16.66 -13.47
CA LYS A 188 -5.26 17.80 -12.52
C LYS A 188 -6.51 18.68 -12.56
N PRO A 189 -7.05 19.06 -13.74
CA PRO A 189 -8.26 19.86 -13.81
C PRO A 189 -9.46 19.13 -13.19
N VAL A 190 -9.61 17.84 -13.46
CA VAL A 190 -10.73 17.01 -12.96
C VAL A 190 -10.69 16.89 -11.43
N LEU A 191 -9.51 16.59 -10.84
CA LEU A 191 -9.35 16.56 -9.40
C LEU A 191 -9.63 17.93 -8.77
N LYS A 192 -9.14 18.99 -9.38
CA LYS A 192 -9.43 20.35 -8.95
C LYS A 192 -10.92 20.64 -8.98
N GLU A 193 -11.62 20.29 -10.06
CA GLU A 193 -13.07 20.49 -10.19
C GLU A 193 -13.85 19.70 -9.11
N ILE A 194 -13.43 18.47 -8.79
CA ILE A 194 -14.03 17.68 -7.71
C ILE A 194 -13.87 18.38 -6.38
N LEU A 195 -12.65 18.79 -6.01
CA LEU A 195 -12.39 19.48 -4.76
C LEU A 195 -13.06 20.87 -4.70
N ASP A 196 -13.17 21.55 -5.83
CA ASP A 196 -13.86 22.84 -5.95
C ASP A 196 -15.39 22.73 -5.85
N SER A 197 -15.96 21.55 -6.13
CA SER A 197 -17.39 21.27 -6.00
C SER A 197 -17.83 21.01 -4.55
N ILE A 198 -16.90 20.70 -3.66
CA ILE A 198 -17.19 20.42 -2.25
C ILE A 198 -17.43 21.73 -1.49
N ASP A 199 -18.58 21.81 -0.81
CA ASP A 199 -18.97 23.02 -0.06
C ASP A 199 -18.38 23.04 1.37
N ASN A 200 -17.12 22.63 1.51
CA ASN A 200 -16.31 22.77 2.71
C ASN A 200 -15.00 23.51 2.38
N TYR A 201 -14.36 24.10 3.38
CA TYR A 201 -13.02 24.67 3.16
C TYR A 201 -12.01 23.52 3.08
N ILE A 202 -11.37 23.36 1.93
CA ILE A 202 -10.40 22.30 1.68
C ILE A 202 -9.08 22.89 1.26
N TYR A 203 -8.00 22.42 1.90
CA TYR A 203 -6.63 22.76 1.51
C TYR A 203 -5.69 21.57 1.75
N ILE A 204 -4.61 21.53 1.00
CA ILE A 204 -3.58 20.48 1.09
C ILE A 204 -2.29 21.12 1.57
N VAL A 205 -1.62 20.46 2.52
CA VAL A 205 -0.37 20.91 3.11
C VAL A 205 0.65 19.78 3.17
N ASN A 206 1.93 20.14 3.05
CA ASN A 206 3.00 19.23 3.40
C ASN A 206 3.05 19.04 4.92
N GLN A 207 3.04 17.82 5.40
CA GLN A 207 3.00 17.52 6.84
C GLN A 207 4.23 17.99 7.59
N ASN A 208 5.40 17.95 6.98
CA ASN A 208 6.67 18.25 7.63
C ASN A 208 7.01 19.75 7.58
N THR A 209 6.74 20.40 6.45
CA THR A 209 7.08 21.80 6.23
C THR A 209 5.92 22.77 6.48
N TYR A 210 4.70 22.24 6.61
CA TYR A 210 3.44 23.03 6.69
C TYR A 210 3.16 23.86 5.42
N GLU A 211 3.88 23.61 4.35
CA GLU A 211 3.73 24.33 3.07
C GLU A 211 2.35 24.08 2.47
N LEU A 212 1.68 25.17 2.05
CA LEU A 212 0.36 25.13 1.44
C LEU A 212 0.49 24.79 -0.04
N LEU A 213 0.00 23.63 -0.43
CA LEU A 213 0.13 23.08 -1.78
C LEU A 213 -1.10 23.32 -2.65
N PHE A 214 -2.28 23.38 -2.03
CA PHE A 214 -3.55 23.53 -2.74
C PHE A 214 -4.60 24.18 -1.83
N VAL A 215 -5.51 24.93 -2.43
CA VAL A 215 -6.77 25.39 -1.81
C VAL A 215 -7.92 25.26 -2.80
N ASN A 216 -9.11 24.87 -2.32
CA ASN A 216 -10.29 24.83 -3.19
C ASN A 216 -10.91 26.22 -3.38
N ASN A 217 -11.89 26.31 -4.29
CA ASN A 217 -12.58 27.55 -4.61
C ASN A 217 -13.23 28.23 -3.39
N LYS A 218 -13.71 27.46 -2.41
CA LYS A 218 -14.30 28.03 -1.20
C LYS A 218 -13.29 28.76 -0.34
N VAL A 219 -12.08 28.22 -0.21
CA VAL A 219 -10.95 28.88 0.46
C VAL A 219 -10.46 30.09 -0.33
N SER A 220 -10.32 29.94 -1.66
CA SER A 220 -9.86 31.02 -2.54
C SER A 220 -10.76 32.26 -2.55
N ARG A 221 -12.05 32.09 -2.25
CA ARG A 221 -13.04 33.20 -2.17
C ARG A 221 -13.00 33.98 -0.87
N LEU A 222 -12.23 33.53 0.11
CA LEU A 222 -11.97 34.32 1.30
C LEU A 222 -11.08 35.50 0.89
N ASP A 223 -11.37 36.66 1.44
CA ASP A 223 -10.57 37.88 1.18
C ASP A 223 -9.24 37.81 1.95
N LEU A 224 -8.40 36.86 1.53
CA LEU A 224 -7.11 36.55 2.12
C LEU A 224 -6.04 36.60 1.03
N ASP A 225 -4.91 37.24 1.32
CA ASP A 225 -3.72 37.17 0.48
C ASP A 225 -3.10 35.76 0.62
N ILE A 226 -3.69 34.75 -0.07
CA ILE A 226 -3.31 33.35 -0.01
C ILE A 226 -2.16 33.09 -0.97
N LYS A 227 -1.05 32.54 -0.43
CA LYS A 227 0.15 32.22 -1.21
C LYS A 227 0.42 30.71 -1.09
N LEU A 228 0.31 30.01 -2.20
CA LEU A 228 0.82 28.62 -2.30
C LEU A 228 2.35 28.66 -2.18
N GLY A 229 2.94 27.61 -1.59
CA GLY A 229 4.37 27.57 -1.28
C GLY A 229 4.74 28.24 0.06
N GLU A 230 3.83 29.02 0.67
CA GLU A 230 4.01 29.55 2.02
C GLU A 230 3.39 28.60 3.07
N THR A 231 3.83 28.73 4.33
CA THR A 231 3.27 27.87 5.38
C THR A 231 1.79 28.18 5.65
N CYS A 232 0.97 27.13 5.84
CA CYS A 232 -0.48 27.25 6.00
C CYS A 232 -0.88 28.19 7.15
N TYR A 233 -0.14 28.17 8.26
CA TYR A 233 -0.42 29.03 9.41
C TYR A 233 -0.16 30.53 9.11
N LYS A 234 0.78 30.86 8.21
CA LYS A 234 0.99 32.24 7.77
C LYS A 234 -0.04 32.63 6.72
N SER A 235 -0.17 31.83 5.68
CA SER A 235 -1.00 32.16 4.52
C SER A 235 -2.51 32.18 4.88
N LEU A 236 -3.02 31.16 5.56
CA LEU A 236 -4.45 31.03 5.86
C LEU A 236 -4.86 31.61 7.21
N LEU A 237 -4.03 31.46 8.25
CA LEU A 237 -4.41 31.79 9.63
C LEU A 237 -3.76 33.10 10.14
N LYS A 238 -2.82 33.65 9.39
CA LYS A 238 -2.06 34.87 9.72
C LYS A 238 -1.30 34.77 11.06
N PHE A 239 -0.76 33.55 11.36
CA PHE A 239 0.07 33.28 12.53
C PHE A 239 1.55 33.24 12.14
N ASP A 240 2.42 33.61 13.09
CA ASP A 240 3.87 33.52 12.91
C ASP A 240 4.44 32.13 13.25
N ARG A 241 3.62 31.24 13.77
CA ARG A 241 3.99 29.88 14.19
C ARG A 241 2.84 28.91 13.95
N PRO A 242 3.10 27.59 13.91
CA PRO A 242 2.05 26.59 13.79
C PRO A 242 0.97 26.77 14.87
N CYS A 243 -0.28 26.49 14.50
CA CYS A 243 -1.42 26.63 15.42
C CYS A 243 -1.32 25.63 16.58
N ASN A 244 -1.73 26.03 17.78
CA ASN A 244 -1.63 25.19 18.99
C ASN A 244 -2.41 23.87 18.85
N ASN A 245 -3.57 23.91 18.17
CA ASN A 245 -4.41 22.76 17.89
C ASN A 245 -4.28 22.35 16.41
N CYS A 246 -3.04 22.21 15.92
CA CYS A 246 -2.80 21.84 14.53
C CYS A 246 -3.38 20.43 14.25
N PRO A 247 -4.23 20.27 13.23
CA PRO A 247 -4.77 18.96 12.87
C PRO A 247 -3.70 17.96 12.38
N LEU A 248 -2.50 18.43 12.09
CA LEU A 248 -1.36 17.57 11.75
C LEU A 248 -0.66 16.99 12.99
N ASN A 249 -0.90 17.56 14.18
CA ASN A 249 -0.24 17.08 15.40
C ASN A 249 -0.76 15.69 15.78
N GLY A 250 0.14 14.70 15.80
CA GLY A 250 -0.19 13.31 16.12
C GLY A 250 -0.92 12.57 15.00
N LEU A 251 -0.94 13.12 13.79
CA LEU A 251 -1.43 12.41 12.62
C LEU A 251 -0.39 11.34 12.23
N GLU A 252 -0.79 10.09 12.38
CA GLU A 252 -0.01 8.94 11.95
C GLU A 252 -0.42 8.53 10.54
N GLU A 253 0.47 7.83 9.85
CA GLU A 253 0.22 7.28 8.52
C GLU A 253 -1.10 6.51 8.47
N ASN A 254 -1.93 6.81 7.46
CA ASN A 254 -3.25 6.19 7.25
C ASN A 254 -4.28 6.42 8.39
N LYS A 255 -4.12 7.48 9.19
CA LYS A 255 -5.10 7.86 10.21
C LYS A 255 -5.74 9.22 9.91
N HIS A 256 -6.95 9.40 10.43
CA HIS A 256 -7.65 10.67 10.40
C HIS A 256 -7.64 11.30 11.78
N SER A 257 -7.30 12.58 11.85
CA SER A 257 -7.39 13.37 13.09
C SER A 257 -8.54 14.34 13.01
N LYS A 258 -9.31 14.47 14.10
CA LYS A 258 -10.41 15.43 14.23
C LYS A 258 -10.07 16.43 15.32
N PHE A 259 -10.17 17.71 15.00
CA PHE A 259 -9.94 18.79 15.96
C PHE A 259 -11.10 19.77 15.91
N LYS A 260 -11.56 20.20 17.08
CA LYS A 260 -12.52 21.29 17.19
C LYS A 260 -11.75 22.59 17.33
N ILE A 261 -11.85 23.44 16.32
CA ILE A 261 -11.26 24.77 16.34
C ILE A 261 -12.38 25.75 16.72
N GLU A 262 -12.24 26.44 17.84
CA GLU A 262 -13.31 27.31 18.35
C GLU A 262 -13.47 28.60 17.54
N THR A 263 -12.39 29.16 17.03
CA THR A 263 -12.45 30.30 16.10
C THR A 263 -11.17 30.41 15.29
N ASN A 264 -11.29 30.39 14.00
CA ASN A 264 -10.18 30.69 13.06
C ASN A 264 -10.75 31.46 11.85
N THR A 265 -9.95 31.63 10.82
CA THR A 265 -10.32 32.29 9.56
C THR A 265 -11.58 31.66 8.91
N PHE A 266 -11.86 30.39 9.18
CA PHE A 266 -13.00 29.65 8.64
C PHE A 266 -14.23 29.64 9.60
N GLY A 267 -14.21 30.43 10.67
CA GLY A 267 -15.30 30.46 11.69
C GLY A 267 -15.19 29.31 12.70
N LYS A 268 -16.34 28.93 13.29
CA LYS A 268 -16.41 27.75 14.16
C LYS A 268 -16.50 26.51 13.32
N ASN A 269 -15.45 25.71 13.28
CA ASN A 269 -15.39 24.50 12.45
C ASN A 269 -14.70 23.33 13.15
N ILE A 270 -14.90 22.14 12.59
CA ILE A 270 -14.15 20.94 12.91
C ILE A 270 -13.21 20.69 11.74
N SER A 271 -11.91 20.74 12.00
CA SER A 271 -10.90 20.39 11.00
C SER A 271 -10.62 18.91 11.06
N ILE A 272 -10.68 18.25 9.93
CA ILE A 272 -10.32 16.84 9.73
C ILE A 272 -9.09 16.80 8.86
N ALA A 273 -7.99 16.27 9.38
CA ALA A 273 -6.81 15.99 8.60
C ALA A 273 -6.85 14.55 8.10
N SER A 274 -6.70 14.36 6.83
CA SER A 274 -6.60 13.07 6.18
C SER A 274 -5.25 12.95 5.50
N TRP A 275 -4.58 11.85 5.77
CA TRP A 275 -3.34 11.53 5.09
C TRP A 275 -3.62 11.27 3.60
N ILE A 276 -2.88 11.94 2.73
CA ILE A 276 -2.87 11.65 1.30
C ILE A 276 -1.44 11.30 0.90
N ASN A 277 -1.30 10.18 0.22
CA ASN A 277 -0.01 9.74 -0.26
C ASN A 277 0.56 10.72 -1.30
N CYS A 278 1.85 10.84 -1.27
CA CYS A 278 2.63 11.81 -2.02
C CYS A 278 3.00 11.41 -3.42
N ILE A 279 3.16 12.44 -4.23
CA ILE A 279 3.70 12.32 -5.58
C ILE A 279 5.23 12.26 -5.58
N ASP A 280 5.96 12.74 -4.60
CA ASP A 280 7.43 12.83 -4.62
C ASP A 280 8.13 12.32 -3.33
N GLY A 281 7.55 11.34 -2.63
CA GLY A 281 8.13 10.84 -1.37
C GLY A 281 7.93 11.77 -0.18
N GLU A 282 7.18 12.85 -0.34
CA GLU A 282 6.82 13.78 0.71
C GLU A 282 5.42 13.47 1.28
N TYR A 283 5.24 13.68 2.56
CA TYR A 283 3.98 13.40 3.25
C TYR A 283 3.05 14.60 3.17
N ASN A 284 1.91 14.45 2.49
CA ASN A 284 0.90 15.50 2.33
C ASN A 284 -0.39 15.14 3.06
N CYS A 285 -1.08 16.16 3.54
CA CYS A 285 -2.33 16.03 4.25
C CYS A 285 -3.40 16.91 3.63
N LEU A 286 -4.56 16.32 3.36
CA LEU A 286 -5.78 17.06 3.03
C LEU A 286 -6.43 17.49 4.34
N ILE A 287 -6.68 18.77 4.47
CA ILE A 287 -7.41 19.35 5.59
C ILE A 287 -8.79 19.79 5.10
N GLU A 288 -9.82 19.26 5.72
CA GLU A 288 -11.20 19.63 5.50
C GLU A 288 -11.74 20.34 6.74
N CYS A 289 -12.25 21.56 6.58
CA CYS A 289 -12.90 22.30 7.65
C CYS A 289 -14.41 22.32 7.45
N ILE A 290 -15.12 21.67 8.34
CA ILE A 290 -16.58 21.51 8.34
C ILE A 290 -17.18 22.43 9.38
N ASP A 291 -18.24 23.17 9.03
CA ASP A 291 -18.97 24.02 9.98
C ASP A 291 -19.45 23.19 11.17
N SER A 292 -19.04 23.59 12.37
CA SER A 292 -19.38 22.86 13.60
C SER A 292 -20.86 22.86 13.93
N SER A 293 -21.65 23.79 13.35
CA SER A 293 -23.13 23.85 13.52
C SER A 293 -23.85 22.70 12.79
N LEU A 294 -23.21 22.11 11.78
CA LEU A 294 -23.72 20.96 11.01
C LEU A 294 -23.53 19.63 11.75
N TYR A 295 -22.65 19.58 12.75
CA TYR A 295 -22.43 18.42 13.60
C TYR A 295 -23.32 18.52 14.85
N LYS A 296 -24.61 18.19 14.72
CA LYS A 296 -25.47 17.85 15.87
C LYS A 296 -25.18 16.39 16.22
N ASN A 297 -24.80 16.18 17.51
CA ASN A 297 -24.63 14.85 18.15
C ASN A 297 -25.81 13.92 17.89
#